data_3b698394178540ffacbb973bed1fe257
#
_entry.id   3b698394178540ffacbb973bed1fe257
#
_cell.length_a   1.000
_cell.length_b   1.000
_cell.length_c   1.000
_cell.angle_alpha   90.00
_cell.angle_beta   90.00
_cell.angle_gamma   90.00
#
_symmetry.space_group_name_H-M   'P 1'
#
loop_
_entity.id
_entity.type
_entity.pdbx_description
1 polymer ?
#
loop_
_entity_poly.entity_id
_entity_poly.type
_entity_poly.pdbx_seq_one_letter_code
_entity_poly.pdbx_strand_id
1 'polypeptide(L)'
;MKLKKILLCTSSYKTGGGGIASYAHDFVNQFNSAYNIIIITHDNYTPSGSDIKIYHLNMNDFSINNAKKLLIIIDEEKPDIIFNSNFHLLSIISPFIPNNIKLISISHFVNDKLAWFAGFNAQYIDNIISLSTYGKHYLEQKFKIKQPDKISIIYNYIPSISTPNILSKINRNILKIVYPGGCSFYKSAEIVCKAILKLLQTNIEFELYWLGSIKIPGGNWKFTNTKSIRNILPNDYRIKQLGPVSREEAQKILKETNIFLLPSRGEGFPISLLEAMRGGCIPIISDAKHGSLDIITHKKNGIIIPQNSSQAIVNTLIDILKKHDQYIHIYTNSLDTINTQLNSHIWNKKMNILLQKENNHIPRKQLTQIKFFFLVLKARTYLIYHFIKDRRRQLYHFIYFRYLQYCLKH
;
A
#
# COMPACT_ATOMS: atom_id res chain seq x y z
N MET A 1 -7.19 16.27 -32.38
CA MET A 1 -5.83 16.25 -31.78
C MET A 1 -5.47 14.82 -31.45
N LYS A 2 -4.23 14.38 -31.72
CA LYS A 2 -3.76 13.05 -31.30
C LYS A 2 -3.60 13.05 -29.78
N LEU A 3 -4.17 12.07 -29.09
CA LEU A 3 -4.04 11.93 -27.65
C LEU A 3 -2.58 11.70 -27.27
N LYS A 4 -2.11 12.37 -26.21
CA LYS A 4 -0.77 12.08 -25.63
C LYS A 4 -0.73 10.62 -25.17
N LYS A 5 0.43 9.99 -25.34
CA LYS A 5 0.64 8.57 -25.01
C LYS A 5 1.33 8.43 -23.67
N ILE A 6 0.75 7.62 -22.78
CA ILE A 6 1.34 7.26 -21.48
C ILE A 6 1.76 5.79 -21.50
N LEU A 7 3.00 5.52 -21.15
CA LEU A 7 3.50 4.19 -20.87
C LEU A 7 3.51 3.97 -19.35
N LEU A 8 2.52 3.22 -18.86
CA LEU A 8 2.42 2.85 -17.44
C LEU A 8 3.22 1.57 -17.17
N CYS A 9 4.33 1.69 -16.45
CA CYS A 9 5.13 0.55 -16.01
C CYS A 9 4.78 0.22 -14.55
N THR A 10 4.20 -0.96 -14.32
CA THR A 10 3.74 -1.37 -12.99
C THR A 10 4.23 -2.75 -12.60
N SER A 11 4.44 -2.95 -11.29
CA SER A 11 4.83 -4.28 -10.79
C SER A 11 3.69 -5.31 -10.86
N SER A 12 2.44 -4.88 -10.91
CA SER A 12 1.27 -5.75 -11.08
C SER A 12 0.10 -4.99 -11.69
N TYR A 13 -0.62 -5.68 -12.58
CA TYR A 13 -1.91 -5.25 -13.15
C TYR A 13 -3.00 -6.29 -12.93
N LYS A 14 -2.70 -7.38 -12.21
CA LYS A 14 -3.63 -8.46 -11.92
C LYS A 14 -4.75 -8.01 -10.99
N THR A 15 -6.00 -8.31 -11.34
CA THR A 15 -7.15 -8.11 -10.45
C THR A 15 -6.93 -8.84 -9.12
N GLY A 16 -7.11 -8.13 -8.01
CA GLY A 16 -6.77 -8.66 -6.68
C GLY A 16 -5.28 -8.67 -6.32
N GLY A 17 -4.42 -8.09 -7.15
CA GLY A 17 -2.96 -8.00 -6.98
C GLY A 17 -2.48 -7.01 -5.90
N GLY A 18 -3.37 -6.54 -5.01
CA GLY A 18 -3.03 -5.62 -3.92
C GLY A 18 -3.04 -4.15 -4.32
N GLY A 19 -2.57 -3.27 -3.43
CA GLY A 19 -2.71 -1.81 -3.57
C GLY A 19 -2.06 -1.22 -4.82
N ILE A 20 -0.94 -1.77 -5.32
CA ILE A 20 -0.28 -1.28 -6.54
C ILE A 20 -1.11 -1.61 -7.77
N ALA A 21 -1.65 -2.82 -7.86
CA ALA A 21 -2.53 -3.20 -8.96
C ALA A 21 -3.83 -2.37 -8.95
N SER A 22 -4.45 -2.18 -7.78
CA SER A 22 -5.61 -1.30 -7.63
C SER A 22 -5.32 0.12 -8.09
N TYR A 23 -4.16 0.69 -7.71
CA TYR A 23 -3.74 2.01 -8.18
C TYR A 23 -3.59 2.07 -9.70
N ALA A 24 -2.98 1.04 -10.33
CA ALA A 24 -2.81 0.98 -11.77
C ALA A 24 -4.16 0.93 -12.51
N HIS A 25 -5.11 0.12 -12.02
CA HIS A 25 -6.49 0.08 -12.56
C HIS A 25 -7.20 1.43 -12.40
N ASP A 26 -7.13 2.03 -11.21
CA ASP A 26 -7.76 3.33 -10.95
C ASP A 26 -7.16 4.43 -11.85
N PHE A 27 -5.82 4.42 -12.07
CA PHE A 27 -5.15 5.33 -12.99
C PHE A 27 -5.66 5.17 -14.42
N VAL A 28 -5.73 3.94 -14.91
CA VAL A 28 -6.21 3.64 -16.26
C VAL A 28 -7.67 4.08 -16.41
N ASN A 29 -8.53 3.72 -15.48
CA ASN A 29 -9.96 4.06 -15.52
C ASN A 29 -10.22 5.58 -15.55
N GLN A 30 -9.37 6.37 -14.89
CA GLN A 30 -9.50 7.82 -14.85
C GLN A 30 -8.94 8.53 -16.09
N PHE A 31 -7.96 7.93 -16.77
CA PHE A 31 -7.20 8.64 -17.80
C PHE A 31 -7.28 8.03 -19.20
N ASN A 32 -7.84 6.82 -19.40
CA ASN A 32 -7.92 6.17 -20.71
C ASN A 32 -8.77 6.92 -21.74
N SER A 33 -9.68 7.81 -21.33
CA SER A 33 -10.44 8.67 -22.23
C SER A 33 -9.64 9.90 -22.70
N ALA A 34 -8.66 10.36 -21.93
CA ALA A 34 -7.87 11.55 -22.19
C ALA A 34 -6.46 11.25 -22.74
N TYR A 35 -5.98 10.04 -22.57
CA TYR A 35 -4.64 9.59 -22.97
C TYR A 35 -4.71 8.22 -23.63
N ASN A 36 -3.81 7.96 -24.59
CA ASN A 36 -3.57 6.61 -25.08
C ASN A 36 -2.63 5.89 -24.10
N ILE A 37 -3.17 4.97 -23.29
CA ILE A 37 -2.42 4.27 -22.26
C ILE A 37 -1.94 2.92 -22.75
N ILE A 38 -0.63 2.65 -22.59
CA ILE A 38 0.01 1.36 -22.82
C ILE A 38 0.58 0.89 -21.50
N ILE A 39 0.52 -0.39 -21.21
CA ILE A 39 0.96 -0.96 -19.94
C ILE A 39 2.17 -1.87 -20.15
N ILE A 40 3.16 -1.75 -19.27
CA ILE A 40 4.19 -2.78 -19.04
C ILE A 40 4.01 -3.32 -17.64
N THR A 41 3.80 -4.63 -17.51
CA THR A 41 3.62 -5.28 -16.21
C THR A 41 4.57 -6.45 -16.00
N HIS A 42 4.87 -6.75 -14.73
CA HIS A 42 5.68 -7.90 -14.35
C HIS A 42 4.88 -9.20 -14.29
N ASP A 43 3.61 -9.13 -13.96
CA ASP A 43 2.74 -10.29 -13.96
C ASP A 43 2.33 -10.68 -15.41
N ASN A 44 1.99 -11.95 -15.59
CA ASN A 44 1.53 -12.48 -16.88
C ASN A 44 -0.01 -12.39 -17.02
N TYR A 45 -0.59 -11.29 -16.52
CA TYR A 45 -2.02 -11.09 -16.53
C TYR A 45 -2.43 -10.06 -17.59
N THR A 46 -3.34 -10.45 -18.46
CA THR A 46 -4.02 -9.56 -19.41
C THR A 46 -5.52 -9.69 -19.18
N PRO A 47 -6.24 -8.60 -18.87
CA PRO A 47 -7.68 -8.64 -18.71
C PRO A 47 -8.35 -9.06 -20.03
N SER A 48 -9.33 -9.97 -19.98
CA SER A 48 -10.14 -10.33 -21.13
C SER A 48 -10.99 -9.13 -21.59
N GLY A 49 -11.03 -8.88 -22.90
CA GLY A 49 -11.82 -7.79 -23.49
C GLY A 49 -11.24 -6.39 -23.28
N SER A 50 -9.96 -6.27 -22.94
CA SER A 50 -9.27 -4.98 -22.83
C SER A 50 -8.69 -4.57 -24.18
N ASP A 51 -9.03 -3.36 -24.66
CA ASP A 51 -8.40 -2.73 -25.83
C ASP A 51 -7.02 -2.11 -25.51
N ILE A 52 -6.57 -2.22 -24.27
CA ILE A 52 -5.30 -1.64 -23.82
C ILE A 52 -4.15 -2.56 -24.22
N LYS A 53 -3.16 -2.02 -24.91
CA LYS A 53 -1.94 -2.76 -25.26
C LYS A 53 -1.11 -3.03 -24.01
N ILE A 54 -0.80 -4.31 -23.74
CA ILE A 54 -0.06 -4.74 -22.54
C ILE A 54 1.18 -5.53 -22.98
N TYR A 55 2.32 -5.14 -22.41
CA TYR A 55 3.59 -5.86 -22.50
C TYR A 55 3.91 -6.55 -21.17
N HIS A 56 4.45 -7.75 -21.24
CA HIS A 56 4.92 -8.50 -20.06
C HIS A 56 6.45 -8.50 -20.02
N LEU A 57 7.03 -7.97 -18.95
CA LEU A 57 8.47 -7.89 -18.80
C LEU A 57 8.88 -8.09 -17.34
N ASN A 58 9.89 -8.94 -17.10
CA ASN A 58 10.36 -9.20 -15.74
C ASN A 58 11.09 -7.98 -15.15
N MET A 59 10.43 -7.26 -14.24
CA MET A 59 10.98 -6.06 -13.60
C MET A 59 12.20 -6.32 -12.71
N ASN A 60 12.45 -7.57 -12.31
CA ASN A 60 13.56 -8.00 -11.44
C ASN A 60 14.71 -8.64 -12.21
N ASP A 61 14.55 -8.84 -13.52
CA ASP A 61 15.65 -9.28 -14.38
C ASP A 61 16.45 -8.06 -14.84
N PHE A 62 17.58 -7.82 -14.18
CA PHE A 62 18.51 -6.72 -14.47
C PHE A 62 19.60 -7.14 -15.47
N SER A 63 19.26 -7.98 -16.44
CA SER A 63 20.14 -8.28 -17.57
C SER A 63 20.13 -7.15 -18.59
N ILE A 64 21.25 -7.03 -19.34
CA ILE A 64 21.35 -6.05 -20.43
C ILE A 64 20.32 -6.34 -21.53
N ASN A 65 20.01 -7.60 -21.78
CA ASN A 65 19.02 -8.00 -22.77
C ASN A 65 17.62 -7.55 -22.39
N ASN A 66 17.24 -7.71 -21.10
CA ASN A 66 15.94 -7.27 -20.62
C ASN A 66 15.83 -5.73 -20.60
N ALA A 67 16.93 -5.02 -20.26
CA ALA A 67 17.01 -3.56 -20.37
C ALA A 67 16.86 -3.09 -21.82
N LYS A 68 17.52 -3.74 -22.79
CA LYS A 68 17.37 -3.45 -24.22
C LYS A 68 15.94 -3.67 -24.70
N LYS A 69 15.27 -4.77 -24.29
CA LYS A 69 13.85 -5.00 -24.61
C LYS A 69 12.96 -3.84 -24.15
N LEU A 70 13.15 -3.37 -22.91
CA LEU A 70 12.39 -2.23 -22.40
C LEU A 70 12.65 -0.96 -23.21
N LEU A 71 13.90 -0.68 -23.59
CA LEU A 71 14.25 0.49 -24.42
C LEU A 71 13.69 0.37 -25.84
N ILE A 72 13.65 -0.82 -26.43
CA ILE A 72 13.02 -1.09 -27.75
C ILE A 72 11.52 -0.77 -27.67
N ILE A 73 10.82 -1.25 -26.64
CA ILE A 73 9.39 -0.94 -26.46
C ILE A 73 9.18 0.57 -26.34
N ILE A 74 10.03 1.27 -25.60
CA ILE A 74 9.95 2.74 -25.46
C ILE A 74 10.16 3.44 -26.80
N ASP A 75 11.11 2.97 -27.61
CA ASP A 75 11.41 3.54 -28.92
C ASP A 75 10.29 3.29 -29.96
N GLU A 76 9.73 2.08 -29.95
CA GLU A 76 8.59 1.72 -30.82
C GLU A 76 7.33 2.49 -30.46
N GLU A 77 7.00 2.56 -29.16
CA GLU A 77 5.78 3.18 -28.69
C GLU A 77 5.85 4.72 -28.68
N LYS A 78 7.03 5.29 -28.53
CA LYS A 78 7.29 6.74 -28.48
C LYS A 78 6.32 7.46 -27.53
N PRO A 79 6.28 7.07 -26.22
CA PRO A 79 5.39 7.70 -25.29
C PRO A 79 5.79 9.14 -24.99
N ASP A 80 4.81 10.01 -24.74
CA ASP A 80 5.05 11.37 -24.24
C ASP A 80 5.44 11.34 -22.75
N ILE A 81 4.86 10.39 -22.02
CA ILE A 81 5.04 10.24 -20.57
C ILE A 81 5.29 8.76 -20.24
N ILE A 82 6.27 8.51 -19.41
CA ILE A 82 6.47 7.22 -18.75
C ILE A 82 6.13 7.36 -17.27
N PHE A 83 5.22 6.50 -16.78
CA PHE A 83 4.81 6.49 -15.39
C PHE A 83 5.31 5.21 -14.71
N ASN A 84 6.28 5.35 -13.80
CA ASN A 84 6.88 4.24 -13.06
C ASN A 84 6.13 3.97 -11.77
N SER A 85 5.29 2.94 -11.77
CA SER A 85 4.55 2.44 -10.61
C SER A 85 5.22 1.18 -10.03
N ASN A 86 6.38 1.37 -9.39
CA ASN A 86 7.16 0.30 -8.75
C ASN A 86 7.74 -0.74 -9.74
N PHE A 87 8.13 -0.31 -10.94
CA PHE A 87 8.79 -1.19 -11.92
C PHE A 87 10.31 -1.01 -11.82
N HIS A 88 10.98 -1.93 -11.11
CA HIS A 88 12.38 -1.78 -10.68
C HIS A 88 13.37 -1.58 -11.83
N LEU A 89 13.22 -2.35 -12.92
CA LEU A 89 14.10 -2.23 -14.09
C LEU A 89 14.07 -0.81 -14.67
N LEU A 90 12.88 -0.20 -14.75
CA LEU A 90 12.74 1.17 -15.24
C LEU A 90 13.51 2.17 -14.37
N SER A 91 13.48 2.01 -13.05
CA SER A 91 14.25 2.85 -12.13
C SER A 91 15.77 2.76 -12.42
N ILE A 92 16.26 1.58 -12.79
CA ILE A 92 17.68 1.37 -13.13
C ILE A 92 18.04 2.02 -14.45
N ILE A 93 17.19 1.88 -15.48
CA ILE A 93 17.46 2.41 -16.82
C ILE A 93 17.03 3.87 -17.02
N SER A 94 16.44 4.51 -16.02
CA SER A 94 16.00 5.91 -16.12
C SER A 94 17.03 6.89 -16.69
N PRO A 95 18.37 6.73 -16.49
CA PRO A 95 19.37 7.59 -17.13
C PRO A 95 19.46 7.45 -18.65
N PHE A 96 18.87 6.41 -19.24
CA PHE A 96 18.98 6.08 -20.67
C PHE A 96 17.67 6.32 -21.45
N ILE A 97 16.63 6.79 -20.79
CA ILE A 97 15.36 7.14 -21.43
C ILE A 97 15.53 8.43 -22.24
N PRO A 98 14.96 8.56 -23.45
CA PRO A 98 15.07 9.77 -24.27
C PRO A 98 14.63 11.05 -23.52
N ASN A 99 15.35 12.18 -23.76
CA ASN A 99 15.13 13.44 -23.02
C ASN A 99 13.74 14.05 -23.25
N ASN A 100 13.15 13.82 -24.42
CA ASN A 100 11.83 14.32 -24.78
C ASN A 100 10.69 13.60 -24.08
N ILE A 101 10.97 12.48 -23.38
CA ILE A 101 9.97 11.72 -22.65
C ILE A 101 9.96 12.18 -21.20
N LYS A 102 8.80 12.57 -20.69
CA LYS A 102 8.60 12.90 -19.29
C LYS A 102 8.56 11.64 -18.45
N LEU A 103 9.40 11.56 -17.42
CA LEU A 103 9.46 10.41 -16.50
C LEU A 103 8.92 10.77 -15.13
N ILE A 104 7.84 10.12 -14.73
CA ILE A 104 7.21 10.26 -13.42
C ILE A 104 7.37 8.95 -12.66
N SER A 105 7.78 9.00 -11.41
CA SER A 105 7.87 7.84 -10.52
C SER A 105 6.94 7.99 -9.33
N ILE A 106 6.41 6.87 -8.82
CA ILE A 106 5.57 6.87 -7.62
C ILE A 106 6.14 5.97 -6.55
N SER A 107 6.14 6.46 -5.31
CA SER A 107 6.49 5.70 -4.11
C SER A 107 5.23 5.22 -3.40
N HIS A 108 4.86 3.96 -3.63
CA HIS A 108 3.67 3.36 -3.02
C HIS A 108 3.83 3.03 -1.53
N PHE A 109 5.05 2.86 -1.07
CA PHE A 109 5.29 2.40 0.30
C PHE A 109 6.54 3.04 0.89
N VAL A 110 6.42 3.50 2.13
CA VAL A 110 7.55 4.07 2.86
C VAL A 110 8.30 2.96 3.60
N ASN A 111 8.93 2.08 2.86
CA ASN A 111 10.02 1.27 3.37
C ASN A 111 11.26 1.51 2.52
N ASP A 112 12.40 1.18 3.09
CA ASP A 112 13.70 1.43 2.46
C ASP A 112 13.79 0.85 1.04
N LYS A 113 13.19 -0.33 0.80
CA LYS A 113 13.29 -1.02 -0.49
C LYS A 113 12.46 -0.36 -1.59
N LEU A 114 11.17 -0.13 -1.35
CA LEU A 114 10.26 0.40 -2.36
C LEU A 114 10.50 1.89 -2.60
N ALA A 115 10.73 2.67 -1.53
CA ALA A 115 11.10 4.07 -1.65
C ALA A 115 12.44 4.25 -2.37
N TRP A 116 13.38 3.30 -2.21
CA TRP A 116 14.65 3.35 -2.91
C TRP A 116 14.47 3.27 -4.43
N PHE A 117 13.65 2.34 -4.92
CA PHE A 117 13.39 2.25 -6.37
C PHE A 117 12.64 3.46 -6.91
N ALA A 118 11.73 4.06 -6.14
CA ALA A 118 11.03 5.26 -6.56
C ALA A 118 11.96 6.48 -6.70
N GLY A 119 12.98 6.60 -5.83
CA GLY A 119 13.94 7.69 -5.83
C GLY A 119 15.29 7.37 -6.47
N PHE A 120 15.55 6.10 -6.85
CA PHE A 120 16.81 5.72 -7.48
C PHE A 120 16.98 6.47 -8.80
N ASN A 121 18.13 7.11 -8.96
CA ASN A 121 18.37 8.00 -10.10
C ASN A 121 17.42 9.22 -10.18
N ALA A 122 17.00 9.77 -9.04
CA ALA A 122 16.07 10.91 -8.97
C ALA A 122 16.46 12.09 -9.86
N GLN A 123 17.76 12.31 -10.13
CA GLN A 123 18.24 13.36 -11.03
C GLN A 123 17.75 13.18 -12.48
N TYR A 124 17.34 11.98 -12.89
CA TYR A 124 16.83 11.66 -14.23
C TYR A 124 15.30 11.49 -14.28
N ILE A 125 14.62 11.68 -13.15
CA ILE A 125 13.17 11.61 -13.04
C ILE A 125 12.62 13.03 -13.03
N ASP A 126 11.57 13.34 -13.78
CA ASP A 126 11.00 14.69 -13.83
C ASP A 126 10.24 15.02 -12.55
N ASN A 127 9.38 14.10 -12.10
CA ASN A 127 8.64 14.25 -10.86
C ASN A 127 8.52 12.91 -10.11
N ILE A 128 8.53 12.98 -8.79
CA ILE A 128 8.26 11.83 -7.93
C ILE A 128 6.97 12.10 -7.17
N ILE A 129 6.03 11.15 -7.20
CA ILE A 129 4.83 11.18 -6.38
C ILE A 129 5.11 10.45 -5.07
N SER A 130 4.89 11.12 -3.97
CA SER A 130 4.79 10.50 -2.65
C SER A 130 3.34 10.40 -2.22
N LEU A 131 2.97 9.28 -1.63
CA LEU A 131 1.62 9.06 -1.09
C LEU A 131 1.46 9.63 0.33
N SER A 132 2.48 10.28 0.90
CA SER A 132 2.42 10.86 2.25
C SER A 132 3.48 11.93 2.48
N THR A 133 3.23 12.80 3.44
CA THR A 133 4.21 13.79 3.91
C THR A 133 5.48 13.11 4.45
N TYR A 134 5.31 12.05 5.24
CA TYR A 134 6.44 11.27 5.74
C TYR A 134 7.26 10.66 4.58
N GLY A 135 6.59 10.09 3.58
CA GLY A 135 7.24 9.55 2.40
C GLY A 135 8.03 10.59 1.61
N LYS A 136 7.48 11.80 1.46
CA LYS A 136 8.18 12.93 0.85
C LYS A 136 9.46 13.25 1.60
N HIS A 137 9.39 13.50 2.91
CA HIS A 137 10.58 13.80 3.72
C HIS A 137 11.62 12.67 3.70
N TYR A 138 11.16 11.41 3.74
CA TYR A 138 12.05 10.27 3.62
C TYR A 138 12.83 10.28 2.29
N LEU A 139 12.16 10.52 1.16
CA LEU A 139 12.78 10.58 -0.17
C LEU A 139 13.74 11.77 -0.28
N GLU A 140 13.35 12.95 0.22
CA GLU A 140 14.19 14.15 0.23
C GLU A 140 15.50 13.90 0.98
N GLN A 141 15.44 13.33 2.17
CA GLN A 141 16.63 13.01 2.98
C GLN A 141 17.46 11.89 2.35
N LYS A 142 16.83 10.80 1.93
CA LYS A 142 17.50 9.62 1.40
C LYS A 142 18.29 9.90 0.12
N PHE A 143 17.72 10.69 -0.78
CA PHE A 143 18.30 11.01 -2.08
C PHE A 143 18.85 12.44 -2.18
N LYS A 144 18.88 13.18 -1.06
CA LYS A 144 19.36 14.56 -0.97
C LYS A 144 18.68 15.47 -2.01
N ILE A 145 17.37 15.30 -2.20
CA ILE A 145 16.58 16.08 -3.16
C ILE A 145 16.30 17.45 -2.53
N LYS A 146 16.85 18.51 -3.13
CA LYS A 146 16.69 19.89 -2.65
C LYS A 146 15.64 20.71 -3.43
N GLN A 147 15.21 20.22 -4.58
CA GLN A 147 14.24 20.92 -5.43
C GLN A 147 12.82 20.78 -4.85
N PRO A 148 12.14 21.87 -4.47
CA PRO A 148 10.84 21.82 -3.77
C PRO A 148 9.76 21.08 -4.56
N ASP A 149 9.72 21.30 -5.89
CA ASP A 149 8.68 20.76 -6.78
C ASP A 149 8.98 19.37 -7.33
N LYS A 150 10.12 18.78 -6.92
CA LYS A 150 10.54 17.47 -7.41
C LYS A 150 9.66 16.35 -6.88
N ILE A 151 9.15 16.49 -5.64
CA ILE A 151 8.31 15.50 -4.99
C ILE A 151 6.95 16.12 -4.68
N SER A 152 5.91 15.59 -5.34
CA SER A 152 4.51 15.98 -5.13
C SER A 152 3.82 15.00 -4.20
N ILE A 153 3.02 15.50 -3.25
CA ILE A 153 2.16 14.66 -2.41
C ILE A 153 0.81 14.51 -3.10
N ILE A 154 0.52 13.29 -3.56
CA ILE A 154 -0.78 12.92 -4.15
C ILE A 154 -1.25 11.66 -3.45
N TYR A 155 -2.19 11.81 -2.51
CA TYR A 155 -2.76 10.69 -1.75
C TYR A 155 -3.54 9.75 -2.66
N ASN A 156 -3.65 8.48 -2.28
CA ASN A 156 -4.64 7.61 -2.90
C ASN A 156 -6.05 8.18 -2.65
N TYR A 157 -6.96 7.84 -3.54
CA TYR A 157 -8.36 8.19 -3.41
C TYR A 157 -9.23 6.94 -3.40
N ILE A 158 -10.49 7.13 -3.08
CA ILE A 158 -11.48 6.10 -3.23
C ILE A 158 -12.69 6.64 -3.99
N PRO A 159 -13.24 5.89 -4.96
CA PRO A 159 -14.43 6.30 -5.67
C PRO A 159 -15.58 6.58 -4.70
N SER A 160 -16.33 7.66 -4.96
CA SER A 160 -17.53 7.99 -4.20
C SER A 160 -18.57 6.89 -4.36
N ILE A 161 -19.19 6.48 -3.29
CA ILE A 161 -20.39 5.63 -3.28
C ILE A 161 -21.48 6.30 -2.45
N SER A 162 -22.70 5.80 -2.56
CA SER A 162 -23.79 6.21 -1.68
C SER A 162 -23.39 6.14 -0.20
N THR A 163 -23.70 7.17 0.54
CA THR A 163 -23.39 7.27 1.98
C THR A 163 -23.94 6.06 2.74
N PRO A 164 -23.12 5.31 3.49
CA PRO A 164 -23.63 4.21 4.28
C PRO A 164 -24.59 4.73 5.36
N ASN A 165 -25.59 3.95 5.71
CA ASN A 165 -26.42 4.26 6.86
C ASN A 165 -25.60 4.06 8.15
N ILE A 166 -25.00 5.14 8.63
CA ILE A 166 -24.15 5.13 9.82
C ILE A 166 -24.92 4.70 11.06
N LEU A 167 -26.19 5.09 11.16
CA LEU A 167 -27.03 4.76 12.32
C LEU A 167 -27.20 3.24 12.50
N SER A 168 -27.28 2.49 11.41
CA SER A 168 -27.39 1.02 11.49
C SER A 168 -26.12 0.34 12.03
N LYS A 169 -24.99 1.03 12.03
CA LYS A 169 -23.70 0.50 12.53
C LYS A 169 -23.46 0.76 14.01
N ILE A 170 -24.23 1.66 14.58
CA ILE A 170 -24.11 2.03 15.99
C ILE A 170 -24.80 0.96 16.83
N ASN A 171 -24.18 -0.22 16.94
CA ASN A 171 -24.59 -1.22 17.91
C ASN A 171 -23.84 -0.98 19.22
N ARG A 172 -24.56 -0.62 20.27
CA ARG A 172 -24.00 -0.30 21.59
C ARG A 172 -23.52 -1.52 22.38
N ASN A 173 -23.91 -2.72 21.96
CA ASN A 173 -23.71 -3.95 22.75
C ASN A 173 -22.58 -4.83 22.24
N ILE A 174 -22.15 -4.66 20.97
CA ILE A 174 -21.14 -5.54 20.36
C ILE A 174 -20.15 -4.76 19.50
N LEU A 175 -18.86 -5.05 19.66
CA LEU A 175 -17.80 -4.52 18.81
C LEU A 175 -17.56 -5.44 17.62
N LYS A 176 -17.91 -5.00 16.41
CA LYS A 176 -17.58 -5.71 15.18
C LYS A 176 -16.28 -5.14 14.60
N ILE A 177 -15.21 -5.89 14.77
CA ILE A 177 -13.83 -5.46 14.46
C ILE A 177 -13.39 -6.11 13.15
N VAL A 178 -12.89 -5.35 12.19
CA VAL A 178 -12.22 -5.90 11.02
C VAL A 178 -10.70 -5.59 11.07
N TYR A 179 -9.89 -6.62 10.84
CA TYR A 179 -8.45 -6.54 10.70
C TYR A 179 -8.03 -7.06 9.30
N PRO A 180 -7.54 -6.20 8.39
CA PRO A 180 -7.24 -6.57 7.00
C PRO A 180 -5.79 -7.00 6.78
N GLY A 181 -5.03 -7.26 7.85
CA GLY A 181 -3.58 -7.41 7.79
C GLY A 181 -3.06 -8.81 7.49
N GLY A 182 -3.90 -9.84 7.60
CA GLY A 182 -3.45 -11.23 7.57
C GLY A 182 -2.31 -11.48 8.58
N CYS A 183 -1.46 -12.46 8.34
CA CYS A 183 -0.30 -12.78 9.20
C CYS A 183 0.96 -12.00 8.79
N SER A 184 0.84 -10.67 8.58
CA SER A 184 1.96 -9.82 8.18
C SER A 184 2.66 -9.18 9.38
N PHE A 185 4.00 -9.20 9.37
CA PHE A 185 4.82 -8.46 10.34
C PHE A 185 4.56 -6.96 10.26
N TYR A 186 4.50 -6.39 9.05
CA TYR A 186 4.26 -4.96 8.86
C TYR A 186 2.89 -4.51 9.33
N LYS A 187 1.90 -5.41 9.32
CA LYS A 187 0.55 -5.16 9.82
C LYS A 187 0.38 -5.49 11.31
N SER A 188 1.46 -5.88 12.02
CA SER A 188 1.48 -6.19 13.45
C SER A 188 0.52 -7.31 13.86
N ALA A 189 0.43 -8.38 13.06
CA ALA A 189 -0.49 -9.49 13.29
C ALA A 189 -0.38 -10.10 14.71
N GLU A 190 0.87 -10.24 15.22
CA GLU A 190 1.12 -10.78 16.56
C GLU A 190 0.61 -9.87 17.69
N ILE A 191 0.62 -8.55 17.47
CA ILE A 191 0.07 -7.58 18.44
C ILE A 191 -1.44 -7.68 18.49
N VAL A 192 -2.08 -7.84 17.31
CA VAL A 192 -3.53 -8.07 17.21
C VAL A 192 -3.91 -9.38 17.90
N CYS A 193 -3.20 -10.48 17.62
CA CYS A 193 -3.44 -11.76 18.33
C CYS A 193 -3.38 -11.59 19.84
N LYS A 194 -2.32 -10.94 20.36
CA LYS A 194 -2.17 -10.68 21.80
C LYS A 194 -3.31 -9.83 22.37
N ALA A 195 -3.79 -8.84 21.61
CA ALA A 195 -4.94 -8.02 22.01
C ALA A 195 -6.23 -8.86 22.08
N ILE A 196 -6.49 -9.68 21.05
CA ILE A 196 -7.69 -10.54 21.01
C ILE A 196 -7.68 -11.57 22.13
N LEU A 197 -6.54 -12.20 22.43
CA LEU A 197 -6.42 -13.12 23.55
C LEU A 197 -6.74 -12.47 24.90
N LYS A 198 -6.33 -11.20 25.09
CA LYS A 198 -6.71 -10.43 26.28
C LYS A 198 -8.20 -10.09 26.30
N LEU A 199 -8.80 -9.74 25.15
CA LEU A 199 -10.24 -9.47 25.06
C LEU A 199 -11.07 -10.70 25.38
N LEU A 200 -10.63 -11.89 24.98
CA LEU A 200 -11.30 -13.16 25.30
C LEU A 200 -11.37 -13.46 26.81
N GLN A 201 -10.48 -12.86 27.60
CA GLN A 201 -10.47 -12.95 29.05
C GLN A 201 -11.40 -11.93 29.73
N THR A 202 -12.08 -11.08 28.94
CA THR A 202 -13.04 -10.09 29.44
C THR A 202 -14.47 -10.52 29.12
N ASN A 203 -15.45 -9.92 29.81
CA ASN A 203 -16.89 -10.12 29.55
C ASN A 203 -17.42 -9.23 28.41
N ILE A 204 -16.54 -8.80 27.47
CA ILE A 204 -16.92 -7.92 26.36
C ILE A 204 -17.35 -8.75 25.16
N GLU A 205 -18.53 -8.44 24.65
CA GLU A 205 -19.01 -9.00 23.40
C GLU A 205 -18.35 -8.33 22.21
N PHE A 206 -17.71 -9.14 21.35
CA PHE A 206 -17.09 -8.68 20.10
C PHE A 206 -17.15 -9.74 19.02
N GLU A 207 -17.06 -9.32 17.77
CA GLU A 207 -16.78 -10.16 16.61
C GLU A 207 -15.52 -9.65 15.91
N LEU A 208 -14.56 -10.53 15.67
CA LEU A 208 -13.37 -10.24 14.88
C LEU A 208 -13.46 -10.85 13.48
N TYR A 209 -13.38 -10.02 12.45
CA TYR A 209 -13.22 -10.43 11.05
C TYR A 209 -11.74 -10.31 10.66
N TRP A 210 -11.05 -11.44 10.62
CA TRP A 210 -9.64 -11.50 10.20
C TRP A 210 -9.57 -11.72 8.70
N LEU A 211 -9.14 -10.69 7.94
CA LEU A 211 -8.97 -10.76 6.50
C LEU A 211 -7.48 -10.92 6.13
N GLY A 212 -7.22 -11.58 4.98
CA GLY A 212 -5.88 -11.85 4.50
C GLY A 212 -5.31 -13.18 4.99
N SER A 213 -4.06 -13.46 4.65
CA SER A 213 -3.45 -14.77 4.92
C SER A 213 -3.56 -15.18 6.38
N ILE A 214 -4.06 -16.40 6.60
CA ILE A 214 -4.06 -17.07 7.89
C ILE A 214 -2.78 -17.89 8.13
N LYS A 215 -1.93 -18.03 7.09
CA LYS A 215 -0.65 -18.72 7.21
C LYS A 215 0.40 -17.75 7.75
N ILE A 216 1.07 -18.15 8.82
CA ILE A 216 2.21 -17.40 9.36
C ILE A 216 3.38 -17.58 8.37
N PRO A 217 3.99 -16.50 7.88
CA PRO A 217 5.15 -16.61 7.01
C PRO A 217 6.30 -17.32 7.74
N GLY A 218 6.44 -18.61 7.48
CA GLY A 218 7.65 -19.38 7.81
C GLY A 218 8.55 -19.28 6.58
N GLY A 219 9.75 -18.76 6.71
CA GLY A 219 10.72 -18.89 5.63
C GLY A 219 10.84 -20.35 5.20
N ASN A 220 11.40 -20.63 4.00
CA ASN A 220 11.70 -21.96 3.47
C ASN A 220 12.70 -22.76 4.33
N TRP A 221 12.50 -22.76 5.63
CA TRP A 221 13.23 -23.60 6.56
C TRP A 221 12.58 -24.96 6.52
N LYS A 222 13.31 -25.97 6.06
CA LYS A 222 12.90 -27.40 5.97
C LYS A 222 12.37 -28.01 7.30
N PHE A 223 12.31 -27.22 8.37
CA PHE A 223 11.95 -27.67 9.72
C PHE A 223 10.61 -27.15 10.25
N THR A 224 9.80 -26.44 9.44
CA THR A 224 8.55 -25.89 9.96
C THR A 224 7.36 -26.23 9.08
N ASN A 225 6.48 -27.08 9.60
CA ASN A 225 5.09 -27.10 9.17
C ASN A 225 4.55 -25.66 9.26
N THR A 226 4.01 -25.14 8.16
CA THR A 226 3.43 -23.79 8.08
C THR A 226 2.34 -23.68 9.15
N LYS A 227 2.65 -23.00 10.25
CA LYS A 227 1.69 -22.81 11.33
C LYS A 227 0.68 -21.75 10.92
N SER A 228 -0.56 -22.05 11.06
CA SER A 228 -1.67 -21.14 10.84
C SER A 228 -1.93 -20.32 12.12
N ILE A 229 -2.49 -19.12 11.95
CA ILE A 229 -3.03 -18.33 13.06
C ILE A 229 -4.14 -19.07 13.79
N ARG A 230 -4.77 -20.07 13.16
CA ARG A 230 -5.72 -21.00 13.78
C ARG A 230 -5.14 -21.75 14.98
N ASN A 231 -3.81 -21.86 15.05
CA ASN A 231 -3.12 -22.50 16.17
C ASN A 231 -2.76 -21.50 17.29
N ILE A 232 -3.03 -20.22 17.12
CA ILE A 232 -2.74 -19.15 18.08
C ILE A 232 -4.02 -18.60 18.66
N LEU A 233 -4.95 -18.21 17.80
CA LEU A 233 -6.28 -17.80 18.23
C LEU A 233 -7.13 -19.06 18.43
N PRO A 234 -7.85 -19.17 19.56
CA PRO A 234 -8.71 -20.31 19.83
C PRO A 234 -9.85 -20.40 18.81
N ASN A 235 -10.43 -21.58 18.70
CA ASN A 235 -11.67 -21.77 17.95
C ASN A 235 -12.84 -21.21 18.78
N ASP A 236 -13.05 -19.91 18.67
CA ASP A 236 -14.09 -19.14 19.35
C ASP A 236 -15.04 -18.56 18.31
N TYR A 237 -16.34 -18.61 18.54
CA TYR A 237 -17.38 -18.14 17.62
C TYR A 237 -17.27 -16.65 17.29
N ARG A 238 -16.63 -15.88 18.18
CA ARG A 238 -16.35 -14.45 18.00
C ARG A 238 -15.26 -14.16 16.96
N ILE A 239 -14.47 -15.18 16.55
CA ILE A 239 -13.31 -15.02 15.68
C ILE A 239 -13.56 -15.63 14.31
N LYS A 240 -13.85 -14.80 13.32
CA LYS A 240 -14.11 -15.19 11.94
C LYS A 240 -12.81 -15.04 11.09
N GLN A 241 -12.11 -16.15 10.91
CA GLN A 241 -10.86 -16.20 10.12
C GLN A 241 -11.18 -16.48 8.65
N LEU A 242 -11.42 -15.42 7.86
CA LEU A 242 -11.93 -15.54 6.49
C LEU A 242 -10.83 -15.82 5.44
N GLY A 243 -9.58 -15.52 5.77
CA GLY A 243 -8.50 -15.64 4.80
C GLY A 243 -8.49 -14.50 3.77
N PRO A 244 -7.83 -14.68 2.61
CA PRO A 244 -7.90 -13.73 1.50
C PRO A 244 -9.34 -13.67 0.96
N VAL A 245 -9.90 -12.46 0.87
CA VAL A 245 -11.23 -12.17 0.35
C VAL A 245 -11.14 -11.27 -0.87
N SER A 246 -12.19 -11.26 -1.71
CA SER A 246 -12.28 -10.31 -2.82
C SER A 246 -12.49 -8.87 -2.29
N ARG A 247 -12.28 -7.87 -3.16
CA ARG A 247 -12.53 -6.47 -2.79
C ARG A 247 -14.00 -6.22 -2.47
N GLU A 248 -14.89 -6.83 -3.23
CA GLU A 248 -16.35 -6.75 -3.06
C GLU A 248 -16.77 -7.35 -1.71
N GLU A 249 -16.22 -8.50 -1.34
CA GLU A 249 -16.46 -9.15 -0.06
C GLU A 249 -15.91 -8.32 1.11
N ALA A 250 -14.69 -7.80 0.98
CA ALA A 250 -14.12 -6.89 1.98
C ALA A 250 -15.01 -5.65 2.18
N GLN A 251 -15.56 -5.07 1.10
CA GLN A 251 -16.48 -3.93 1.20
C GLN A 251 -17.80 -4.29 1.88
N LYS A 252 -18.34 -5.50 1.67
CA LYS A 252 -19.53 -5.99 2.40
C LYS A 252 -19.25 -6.08 3.90
N ILE A 253 -18.11 -6.68 4.27
CA ILE A 253 -17.67 -6.79 5.67
C ILE A 253 -17.49 -5.41 6.30
N LEU A 254 -16.85 -4.47 5.59
CA LEU A 254 -16.67 -3.09 6.06
C LEU A 254 -17.99 -2.35 6.27
N LYS A 255 -19.05 -2.69 5.54
CA LYS A 255 -20.39 -2.14 5.77
C LYS A 255 -21.05 -2.67 7.04
N GLU A 256 -20.70 -3.86 7.50
CA GLU A 256 -21.28 -4.53 8.67
C GLU A 256 -20.45 -4.33 9.95
N THR A 257 -19.17 -3.93 9.81
CA THR A 257 -18.26 -3.72 10.94
C THR A 257 -18.24 -2.25 11.37
N ASN A 258 -17.99 -2.00 12.66
CA ASN A 258 -17.94 -0.65 13.22
C ASN A 258 -16.53 -0.20 13.58
N ILE A 259 -15.58 -1.13 13.73
CA ILE A 259 -14.17 -0.83 14.05
C ILE A 259 -13.26 -1.36 12.93
N PHE A 260 -12.36 -0.52 12.46
CA PHE A 260 -11.27 -0.92 11.57
C PHE A 260 -9.93 -0.85 12.31
N LEU A 261 -9.27 -1.98 12.48
CA LEU A 261 -8.03 -2.08 13.25
C LEU A 261 -6.82 -2.22 12.33
N LEU A 262 -5.94 -1.20 12.32
CA LEU A 262 -4.72 -1.17 11.51
C LEU A 262 -3.49 -0.71 12.33
N PRO A 263 -2.99 -1.52 13.30
CA PRO A 263 -1.86 -1.17 14.15
C PRO A 263 -0.51 -1.40 13.44
N SER A 264 -0.41 -1.03 12.17
CA SER A 264 0.72 -1.32 11.29
C SER A 264 2.01 -0.66 11.77
N ARG A 265 3.15 -1.30 11.49
CA ARG A 265 4.50 -0.74 11.71
C ARG A 265 4.97 0.19 10.60
N GLY A 266 4.32 0.14 9.46
CA GLY A 266 4.62 0.98 8.31
C GLY A 266 3.62 0.78 7.19
N GLU A 267 3.21 1.88 6.57
CA GLU A 267 2.30 1.96 5.43
C GLU A 267 2.73 3.10 4.53
N GLY A 268 2.51 2.96 3.23
CA GLY A 268 2.58 4.10 2.34
C GLY A 268 1.38 5.02 2.57
N PHE A 269 0.26 4.58 2.03
CA PHE A 269 -1.06 5.19 2.21
C PHE A 269 -2.11 4.10 1.99
N PRO A 270 -2.63 3.45 3.03
CA PRO A 270 -3.39 2.22 2.91
C PRO A 270 -4.79 2.45 2.34
N ILE A 271 -5.07 1.90 1.16
CA ILE A 271 -6.40 1.98 0.52
C ILE A 271 -7.46 1.34 1.42
N SER A 272 -7.14 0.27 2.13
CA SER A 272 -8.07 -0.38 3.07
C SER A 272 -8.54 0.53 4.20
N LEU A 273 -7.71 1.50 4.64
CA LEU A 273 -8.14 2.53 5.59
C LEU A 273 -9.19 3.45 4.95
N LEU A 274 -8.98 3.88 3.71
CA LEU A 274 -9.94 4.73 3.01
C LEU A 274 -11.27 3.99 2.79
N GLU A 275 -11.20 2.71 2.43
CA GLU A 275 -12.39 1.86 2.28
C GLU A 275 -13.16 1.71 3.59
N ALA A 276 -12.46 1.56 4.71
CA ALA A 276 -13.06 1.49 6.04
C ALA A 276 -13.70 2.82 6.47
N MET A 277 -13.00 3.94 6.26
CA MET A 277 -13.51 5.28 6.55
C MET A 277 -14.77 5.57 5.72
N ARG A 278 -14.75 5.25 4.43
CA ARG A 278 -15.91 5.35 3.54
C ARG A 278 -17.05 4.42 3.98
N GLY A 279 -16.69 3.22 4.45
CA GLY A 279 -17.64 2.26 5.01
C GLY A 279 -18.24 2.72 6.35
N GLY A 280 -17.80 3.83 6.93
CA GLY A 280 -18.25 4.33 8.22
C GLY A 280 -17.73 3.50 9.40
N CYS A 281 -16.50 3.01 9.35
CA CYS A 281 -15.84 2.39 10.50
C CYS A 281 -15.07 3.45 11.30
N ILE A 282 -14.93 3.26 12.62
CA ILE A 282 -13.94 3.99 13.42
C ILE A 282 -12.56 3.38 13.14
N PRO A 283 -11.64 4.12 12.50
CA PRO A 283 -10.29 3.61 12.30
C PRO A 283 -9.48 3.72 13.59
N ILE A 284 -8.86 2.61 14.00
CA ILE A 284 -7.84 2.54 15.05
C ILE A 284 -6.51 2.24 14.35
N ILE A 285 -5.60 3.19 14.36
CA ILE A 285 -4.29 3.08 13.71
C ILE A 285 -3.16 3.28 14.73
N SER A 286 -1.97 2.79 14.42
CA SER A 286 -0.79 3.08 15.25
C SER A 286 -0.18 4.46 14.93
N ASP A 287 0.61 5.00 15.86
CA ASP A 287 1.45 6.19 15.70
C ASP A 287 2.73 5.93 14.89
N ALA A 288 2.84 4.79 14.22
CA ALA A 288 3.93 4.50 13.33
C ALA A 288 4.01 5.52 12.19
N LYS A 289 5.23 5.84 11.78
CA LYS A 289 5.50 6.82 10.71
C LYS A 289 4.99 6.29 9.36
N HIS A 290 3.77 6.66 9.00
CA HIS A 290 3.12 6.26 7.75
C HIS A 290 2.05 7.27 7.31
N GLY A 291 1.57 7.12 6.06
CA GLY A 291 0.65 8.08 5.43
C GLY A 291 -0.72 8.21 6.09
N SER A 292 -1.14 7.25 6.92
CA SER A 292 -2.42 7.38 7.64
C SER A 292 -2.44 8.56 8.61
N LEU A 293 -1.26 8.97 9.15
CA LEU A 293 -1.15 10.12 10.05
C LEU A 293 -1.39 11.46 9.34
N ASP A 294 -1.32 11.51 8.01
CA ASP A 294 -1.62 12.71 7.25
C ASP A 294 -3.12 13.03 7.21
N ILE A 295 -3.97 12.02 7.44
CA ILE A 295 -5.43 12.14 7.30
C ILE A 295 -6.19 11.83 8.59
N ILE A 296 -5.61 11.09 9.52
CA ILE A 296 -6.24 10.79 10.80
C ILE A 296 -5.78 11.78 11.86
N THR A 297 -6.74 12.48 12.43
CA THR A 297 -6.59 13.31 13.62
C THR A 297 -7.19 12.55 14.80
N HIS A 298 -6.37 12.31 15.84
CA HIS A 298 -6.77 11.53 17.02
C HIS A 298 -8.05 12.05 17.65
N LYS A 299 -9.01 11.16 17.91
CA LYS A 299 -10.34 11.42 18.46
C LYS A 299 -11.23 12.36 17.63
N LYS A 300 -10.79 12.80 16.45
CA LYS A 300 -11.62 13.61 15.54
C LYS A 300 -12.26 12.73 14.46
N ASN A 301 -11.45 11.99 13.68
CA ASN A 301 -11.89 11.12 12.59
C ASN A 301 -11.26 9.73 12.64
N GLY A 302 -10.62 9.38 13.75
CA GLY A 302 -10.01 8.08 14.05
C GLY A 302 -9.26 8.10 15.38
N ILE A 303 -8.78 6.94 15.78
CA ILE A 303 -8.01 6.77 17.02
C ILE A 303 -6.58 6.39 16.68
N ILE A 304 -5.63 7.14 17.24
CA ILE A 304 -4.19 6.84 17.13
C ILE A 304 -3.74 6.21 18.44
N ILE A 305 -3.13 5.04 18.36
CA ILE A 305 -2.61 4.27 19.50
C ILE A 305 -1.08 4.10 19.41
N PRO A 306 -0.39 3.91 20.53
CA PRO A 306 1.04 3.59 20.52
C PRO A 306 1.35 2.33 19.71
N GLN A 307 2.40 2.38 18.90
CA GLN A 307 2.89 1.25 18.11
C GLN A 307 3.26 0.06 19.03
N ASN A 308 3.04 -1.14 18.55
CA ASN A 308 3.37 -2.40 19.24
C ASN A 308 2.68 -2.61 20.61
N SER A 309 1.61 -1.90 20.90
CA SER A 309 0.89 -1.99 22.17
C SER A 309 -0.44 -2.77 22.03
N SER A 310 -0.44 -4.05 22.40
CA SER A 310 -1.68 -4.82 22.51
C SER A 310 -2.61 -4.28 23.59
N GLN A 311 -2.05 -3.71 24.67
CA GLN A 311 -2.85 -3.13 25.76
C GLN A 311 -3.58 -1.87 25.30
N ALA A 312 -2.93 -1.02 24.48
CA ALA A 312 -3.60 0.16 23.92
C ALA A 312 -4.78 -0.24 23.02
N ILE A 313 -4.66 -1.30 22.23
CA ILE A 313 -5.79 -1.83 21.44
C ILE A 313 -6.95 -2.21 22.38
N VAL A 314 -6.69 -3.03 23.40
CA VAL A 314 -7.71 -3.50 24.35
C VAL A 314 -8.40 -2.32 25.05
N ASN A 315 -7.60 -1.41 25.62
CA ASN A 315 -8.13 -0.24 26.34
C ASN A 315 -9.01 0.63 25.44
N THR A 316 -8.57 0.86 24.18
CA THR A 316 -9.34 1.64 23.22
C THR A 316 -10.66 0.98 22.86
N LEU A 317 -10.67 -0.34 22.63
CA LEU A 317 -11.90 -1.07 22.31
C LEU A 317 -12.89 -1.05 23.49
N ILE A 318 -12.40 -1.23 24.73
CA ILE A 318 -13.19 -1.13 25.94
C ILE A 318 -13.77 0.28 26.11
N ASP A 319 -12.97 1.32 25.88
CA ASP A 319 -13.40 2.70 26.04
C ASP A 319 -14.48 3.08 25.00
N ILE A 320 -14.30 2.66 23.73
CA ILE A 320 -15.31 2.86 22.67
C ILE A 320 -16.64 2.19 23.05
N LEU A 321 -16.60 0.96 23.58
CA LEU A 321 -17.82 0.25 23.98
C LEU A 321 -18.53 0.94 25.15
N LYS A 322 -17.76 1.33 26.18
CA LYS A 322 -18.32 1.96 27.40
C LYS A 322 -18.81 3.37 27.17
N LYS A 323 -18.16 4.12 26.28
CA LYS A 323 -18.43 5.54 26.02
C LYS A 323 -18.88 5.78 24.59
N HIS A 324 -19.60 4.88 24.01
CA HIS A 324 -19.96 4.83 22.60
C HIS A 324 -20.45 6.18 22.07
N ASP A 325 -21.31 6.87 22.81
CA ASP A 325 -21.88 8.17 22.39
C ASP A 325 -20.82 9.25 22.17
N GLN A 326 -19.68 9.18 22.88
CA GLN A 326 -18.55 10.11 22.70
C GLN A 326 -17.76 9.84 21.40
N TYR A 327 -17.96 8.68 20.77
CA TYR A 327 -17.25 8.30 19.55
C TYR A 327 -18.11 8.38 18.29
N ILE A 328 -19.41 8.66 18.42
CA ILE A 328 -20.34 8.75 17.27
C ILE A 328 -19.86 9.73 16.20
N HIS A 329 -19.35 10.90 16.61
CA HIS A 329 -18.86 11.92 15.69
C HIS A 329 -17.68 11.45 14.82
N ILE A 330 -16.91 10.42 15.25
CA ILE A 330 -15.79 9.90 14.47
C ILE A 330 -16.28 9.21 13.19
N TYR A 331 -17.43 8.54 13.23
CA TYR A 331 -18.01 7.93 12.03
C TYR A 331 -18.31 8.97 10.96
N THR A 332 -18.95 10.08 11.34
CA THR A 332 -19.32 11.15 10.42
C THR A 332 -18.09 11.90 9.92
N ASN A 333 -17.17 12.27 10.80
CA ASN A 333 -15.94 12.98 10.44
C ASN A 333 -14.99 12.12 9.58
N SER A 334 -14.97 10.81 9.81
CA SER A 334 -14.22 9.87 8.99
C SER A 334 -14.72 9.87 7.54
N LEU A 335 -16.04 9.77 7.37
CA LEU A 335 -16.69 9.85 6.05
C LEU A 335 -16.51 11.22 5.39
N ASP A 336 -16.64 12.31 6.15
CA ASP A 336 -16.43 13.66 5.64
C ASP A 336 -14.99 13.86 5.13
N THR A 337 -14.00 13.33 5.84
CA THR A 337 -12.60 13.35 5.39
C THR A 337 -12.43 12.69 4.00
N ILE A 338 -13.09 11.57 3.75
CA ILE A 338 -13.06 10.90 2.44
C ILE A 338 -13.70 11.79 1.38
N ASN A 339 -14.90 12.32 1.65
CA ASN A 339 -15.66 13.08 0.67
C ASN A 339 -15.01 14.42 0.32
N THR A 340 -14.34 15.06 1.27
CA THR A 340 -13.76 16.39 1.10
C THR A 340 -12.29 16.39 0.67
N GLN A 341 -11.52 15.34 0.98
CA GLN A 341 -10.07 15.35 0.78
C GLN A 341 -9.54 14.22 -0.12
N LEU A 342 -10.25 13.07 -0.20
CA LEU A 342 -9.72 11.84 -0.76
C LEU A 342 -10.63 11.24 -1.85
N ASN A 343 -11.35 12.10 -2.57
CA ASN A 343 -12.21 11.73 -3.68
C ASN A 343 -11.48 11.78 -5.03
N SER A 344 -12.10 11.21 -6.07
CA SER A 344 -11.56 11.16 -7.43
C SER A 344 -11.34 12.54 -8.05
N HIS A 345 -12.19 13.52 -7.75
CA HIS A 345 -12.07 14.86 -8.31
C HIS A 345 -10.77 15.55 -7.86
N ILE A 346 -10.46 15.51 -6.57
CA ILE A 346 -9.23 16.09 -6.02
C ILE A 346 -8.00 15.36 -6.56
N TRP A 347 -8.05 14.03 -6.62
CA TRP A 347 -6.97 13.22 -7.15
C TRP A 347 -6.72 13.55 -8.62
N ASN A 348 -7.77 13.56 -9.46
CA ASN A 348 -7.68 13.91 -10.87
C ASN A 348 -7.13 15.32 -11.09
N LYS A 349 -7.57 16.30 -10.31
CA LYS A 349 -7.03 17.67 -10.38
C LYS A 349 -5.52 17.71 -10.16
N LYS A 350 -5.03 17.07 -9.08
CA LYS A 350 -3.59 17.00 -8.76
C LYS A 350 -2.80 16.24 -9.82
N MET A 351 -3.33 15.10 -10.29
CA MET A 351 -2.69 14.30 -11.33
C MET A 351 -2.63 15.04 -12.66
N ASN A 352 -3.71 15.71 -13.08
CA ASN A 352 -3.72 16.50 -14.32
C ASN A 352 -2.68 17.63 -14.30
N ILE A 353 -2.56 18.37 -13.20
CA ILE A 353 -1.52 19.38 -13.03
C ILE A 353 -0.14 18.76 -13.25
N LEU A 354 0.11 17.60 -12.66
CA LEU A 354 1.38 16.90 -12.79
C LEU A 354 1.62 16.40 -14.23
N LEU A 355 0.61 15.78 -14.87
CA LEU A 355 0.72 15.22 -16.22
C LEU A 355 0.89 16.33 -17.30
N GLN A 356 0.26 17.49 -17.08
CA GLN A 356 0.33 18.62 -18.00
C GLN A 356 1.56 19.51 -17.82
N LYS A 357 2.24 19.45 -16.65
CA LYS A 357 3.48 20.20 -16.42
C LYS A 357 4.49 19.86 -17.51
N GLU A 358 5.18 20.88 -18.00
CA GLU A 358 6.20 20.69 -19.06
C GLU A 358 7.30 19.71 -18.65
N ASN A 359 7.90 19.07 -19.64
CA ASN A 359 9.06 18.20 -19.45
C ASN A 359 10.28 19.09 -19.13
N ASN A 360 11.05 18.73 -18.12
CA ASN A 360 12.27 19.44 -17.74
C ASN A 360 13.45 19.17 -18.70
N HIS A 361 13.26 18.35 -19.75
CA HIS A 361 14.28 17.96 -20.72
C HIS A 361 15.63 17.60 -20.08
N ILE A 362 15.57 16.78 -19.02
CA ILE A 362 16.74 16.41 -18.24
C ILE A 362 17.74 15.67 -19.13
N PRO A 363 18.99 16.15 -19.30
CA PRO A 363 20.00 15.46 -20.12
C PRO A 363 20.25 14.03 -19.62
N ARG A 364 20.10 13.07 -20.53
CA ARG A 364 20.26 11.63 -20.20
C ARG A 364 21.45 11.06 -20.97
N LYS A 365 21.89 9.88 -20.56
CA LYS A 365 23.13 9.27 -21.02
C LYS A 365 22.85 8.22 -22.10
N GLN A 366 23.83 7.96 -22.96
CA GLN A 366 23.78 6.77 -23.81
C GLN A 366 24.03 5.50 -22.97
N LEU A 367 23.27 4.45 -23.27
CA LEU A 367 23.43 3.14 -22.63
C LEU A 367 24.75 2.51 -23.08
N THR A 368 25.69 2.37 -22.17
CA THR A 368 26.89 1.54 -22.36
C THR A 368 26.84 0.39 -21.37
N GLN A 369 27.42 -0.77 -21.74
CA GLN A 369 27.45 -1.96 -20.88
C GLN A 369 28.11 -1.65 -19.53
N ILE A 370 29.18 -0.87 -19.51
CA ILE A 370 29.91 -0.51 -18.29
C ILE A 370 29.04 0.36 -17.37
N LYS A 371 28.39 1.40 -17.89
CA LYS A 371 27.49 2.26 -17.08
C LYS A 371 26.31 1.45 -16.52
N PHE A 372 25.72 0.60 -17.36
CA PHE A 372 24.63 -0.27 -16.94
C PHE A 372 25.07 -1.25 -15.85
N PHE A 373 26.24 -1.88 -15.99
CA PHE A 373 26.81 -2.80 -15.00
C PHE A 373 26.92 -2.16 -13.62
N PHE A 374 27.47 -0.93 -13.52
CA PHE A 374 27.59 -0.23 -12.24
C PHE A 374 26.23 0.09 -11.60
N LEU A 375 25.21 0.44 -12.39
CA LEU A 375 23.87 0.68 -11.88
C LEU A 375 23.22 -0.61 -11.35
N VAL A 376 23.39 -1.72 -12.08
CA VAL A 376 22.90 -3.03 -11.66
C VAL A 376 23.63 -3.52 -10.41
N LEU A 377 24.96 -3.34 -10.33
CA LEU A 377 25.73 -3.69 -9.14
C LEU A 377 25.22 -2.93 -7.91
N LYS A 378 25.00 -1.63 -8.01
CA LYS A 378 24.46 -0.79 -6.95
C LYS A 378 23.07 -1.27 -6.52
N ALA A 379 22.19 -1.60 -7.48
CA ALA A 379 20.84 -2.12 -7.19
C ALA A 379 20.89 -3.49 -6.51
N ARG A 380 21.74 -4.42 -6.98
CA ARG A 380 21.90 -5.76 -6.39
C ARG A 380 22.46 -5.70 -4.97
N THR A 381 23.49 -4.91 -4.73
CA THR A 381 24.06 -4.71 -3.38
C THR A 381 22.98 -4.21 -2.41
N TYR A 382 22.18 -3.24 -2.83
CA TYR A 382 21.07 -2.73 -2.04
C TYR A 382 20.01 -3.80 -1.76
N LEU A 383 19.62 -4.60 -2.76
CA LEU A 383 18.66 -5.69 -2.60
C LEU A 383 19.16 -6.79 -1.66
N ILE A 384 20.45 -7.17 -1.74
CA ILE A 384 21.06 -8.16 -0.83
C ILE A 384 21.02 -7.65 0.62
N TYR A 385 21.40 -6.40 0.85
CA TYR A 385 21.31 -5.79 2.19
C TYR A 385 19.88 -5.85 2.75
N HIS A 386 18.87 -5.46 1.95
CA HIS A 386 17.47 -5.50 2.39
C HIS A 386 16.93 -6.92 2.54
N PHE A 387 17.36 -7.86 1.71
CA PHE A 387 17.02 -9.28 1.87
C PHE A 387 17.50 -9.82 3.23
N ILE A 388 18.73 -9.52 3.64
CA ILE A 388 19.26 -9.91 4.94
C ILE A 388 18.48 -9.27 6.07
N LYS A 389 18.18 -7.96 5.97
CA LYS A 389 17.40 -7.22 6.95
C LYS A 389 15.99 -7.77 7.11
N ASP A 390 15.30 -8.10 6.01
CA ASP A 390 13.94 -8.66 6.03
C ASP A 390 13.92 -10.10 6.57
N ARG A 391 14.96 -10.91 6.31
CA ARG A 391 15.10 -12.25 6.90
C ARG A 391 15.23 -12.20 8.42
N ARG A 392 15.99 -11.27 8.97
CA ARG A 392 16.08 -11.06 10.43
C ARG A 392 14.73 -10.67 11.02
N ARG A 393 13.96 -9.79 10.36
CA ARG A 393 12.61 -9.39 10.80
C ARG A 393 11.62 -10.56 10.75
N GLN A 394 11.65 -11.36 9.69
CA GLN A 394 10.82 -12.57 9.57
C GLN A 394 11.14 -13.60 10.66
N LEU A 395 12.43 -13.79 10.99
CA LEU A 395 12.85 -14.69 12.06
C LEU A 395 12.34 -14.20 13.42
N TYR A 396 12.46 -12.90 13.71
CA TYR A 396 11.92 -12.31 14.94
C TYR A 396 10.40 -12.54 15.04
N HIS A 397 9.67 -12.29 13.97
CA HIS A 397 8.22 -12.50 13.89
C HIS A 397 7.84 -13.97 14.13
N PHE A 398 8.60 -14.89 13.56
CA PHE A 398 8.42 -16.32 13.77
C PHE A 398 8.68 -16.74 15.24
N ILE A 399 9.78 -16.28 15.84
CA ILE A 399 10.12 -16.56 17.24
C ILE A 399 9.03 -16.02 18.16
N TYR A 400 8.53 -14.82 17.89
CA TYR A 400 7.47 -14.21 18.69
C TYR A 400 6.15 -15.00 18.63
N PHE A 401 5.74 -15.47 17.46
CA PHE A 401 4.55 -16.35 17.36
C PHE A 401 4.76 -17.68 18.05
N ARG A 402 5.97 -18.23 18.05
CA ARG A 402 6.30 -19.44 18.83
C ARG A 402 6.17 -19.20 20.33
N TYR A 403 6.66 -18.08 20.81
CA TYR A 403 6.52 -17.68 22.20
C TYR A 403 5.05 -17.53 22.61
N LEU A 404 4.24 -16.86 21.79
CA LEU A 404 2.80 -16.75 22.05
C LEU A 404 2.12 -18.12 22.16
N GLN A 405 2.46 -19.06 21.28
CA GLN A 405 1.92 -20.43 21.36
C GLN A 405 2.34 -21.18 22.63
N TYR A 406 3.58 -20.97 23.08
CA TYR A 406 4.06 -21.54 24.34
C TYR A 406 3.28 -20.99 25.53
N CYS A 407 3.12 -19.68 25.63
CA CYS A 407 2.35 -19.03 26.70
C CYS A 407 0.86 -19.38 26.73
N LEU A 408 0.30 -19.90 25.63
CA LEU A 408 -1.09 -20.34 25.54
C LEU A 408 -1.30 -21.82 25.95
N LYS A 409 -0.23 -22.62 25.98
CA LYS A 409 -0.28 -24.01 26.33
C LYS A 409 0.07 -24.27 27.81
N HIS A 410 0.64 -23.28 28.44
CA HIS A 410 1.04 -23.28 29.86
C HIS A 410 0.52 -22.01 30.55
#